data_6ff75a401c2d174e067353f755e45fad
#
_entry.id   6ff75a401c2d174e067353f755e45fad
#
_cell.length_a   1.000
_cell.length_b   1.000
_cell.length_c   1.000
_cell.angle_alpha   90.00
_cell.angle_beta   90.00
_cell.angle_gamma   90.00
#
_symmetry.space_group_name_H-M   'P 1'
#
loop_
_entity.id
_entity.type
_entity.pdbx_description
1 polymer ?
#
loop_
_entity_poly.entity_id
_entity_poly.type
_entity_poly.pdbx_seq_one_letter_code
_entity_poly.pdbx_strand_id
1 'polypeptide(L)'
;MCWHLTVPTAAELDRARELFEQHEPRDLFYRVARDLLERTLAGQSDFTLTEAVAVVLLTWNRRFYIRKDTPAFDAQHVADIDDLLDRHGDALAAYRERSIASLRDDDEPVVESLFDDFDRVLGPVGAAKALHVLAPRFFALWDRPIAEGAGVYLGKRGTNAHLYWRWMLRTRAECLDLGGEAEWGVGLLKRIDELNYCSFTIKVM
;
A
#
# COMPACT_ATOMS: atom_id res chain seq x y z
N MET A 1 -17.04 14.93 8.30
CA MET A 1 -15.92 15.35 9.15
C MET A 1 -14.79 15.73 8.21
N CYS A 2 -14.48 17.04 8.10
CA CYS A 2 -13.46 17.53 7.15
C CYS A 2 -12.06 17.18 7.68
N TRP A 3 -11.34 16.41 6.91
CA TRP A 3 -9.97 15.99 7.15
C TRP A 3 -9.03 17.10 6.67
N HIS A 4 -8.82 18.15 7.49
CA HIS A 4 -7.84 19.19 7.17
C HIS A 4 -6.47 18.77 7.72
N LEU A 5 -5.76 17.93 6.96
CA LEU A 5 -4.30 18.01 7.01
C LEU A 5 -3.88 19.04 5.95
N THR A 6 -2.99 19.91 6.32
CA THR A 6 -2.35 20.82 5.37
C THR A 6 -1.63 19.98 4.31
N VAL A 7 -1.77 20.35 3.04
CA VAL A 7 -1.01 19.72 1.96
C VAL A 7 0.48 19.88 2.28
N PRO A 8 1.26 18.79 2.28
CA PRO A 8 2.67 18.87 2.61
C PRO A 8 3.42 19.67 1.54
N THR A 9 4.45 20.37 1.98
CA THR A 9 5.38 21.05 1.08
C THR A 9 6.42 20.09 0.51
N ALA A 10 7.06 20.46 -0.59
CA ALA A 10 8.21 19.74 -1.15
C ALA A 10 9.31 19.51 -0.11
N ALA A 11 9.63 20.53 0.66
CA ALA A 11 10.65 20.45 1.71
C ALA A 11 10.30 19.45 2.82
N GLU A 12 9.01 19.32 3.18
CA GLU A 12 8.55 18.32 4.14
C GLU A 12 8.67 16.90 3.59
N LEU A 13 8.36 16.68 2.32
CA LEU A 13 8.54 15.38 1.66
C LEU A 13 10.02 14.98 1.57
N ASP A 14 10.91 15.92 1.22
CA ASP A 14 12.35 15.68 1.16
C ASP A 14 12.93 15.38 2.56
N ARG A 15 12.51 16.16 3.55
CA ARG A 15 12.90 15.92 4.95
C ARG A 15 12.41 14.58 5.47
N ALA A 16 11.16 14.21 5.16
CA ALA A 16 10.60 12.93 5.53
C ALA A 16 11.38 11.75 4.90
N ARG A 17 11.77 11.89 3.64
CA ARG A 17 12.60 10.92 2.93
C ARG A 17 13.92 10.67 3.65
N GLU A 18 14.65 11.74 3.99
CA GLU A 18 15.93 11.65 4.73
C GLU A 18 15.75 10.93 6.08
N LEU A 19 14.71 11.30 6.84
CA LEU A 19 14.41 10.68 8.13
C LEU A 19 13.99 9.21 7.98
N PHE A 20 13.19 8.90 6.97
CA PHE A 20 12.77 7.53 6.69
C PHE A 20 13.97 6.63 6.36
N GLU A 21 14.89 7.08 5.51
CA GLU A 21 16.11 6.35 5.18
C GLU A 21 17.01 6.09 6.39
N GLN A 22 17.05 7.03 7.35
CA GLN A 22 17.82 6.87 8.59
C GLN A 22 17.18 5.88 9.58
N HIS A 23 15.85 5.81 9.64
CA HIS A 23 15.13 5.11 10.70
C HIS A 23 14.46 3.81 10.26
N GLU A 24 14.27 3.59 8.94
CA GLU A 24 13.55 2.41 8.43
C GLU A 24 14.41 1.55 7.49
N PRO A 25 15.36 0.78 8.03
CA PRO A 25 16.23 -0.09 7.23
C PRO A 25 15.47 -1.20 6.49
N ARG A 26 14.22 -1.50 6.89
CA ARG A 26 13.37 -2.50 6.23
C ARG A 26 12.87 -2.04 4.86
N ASP A 27 13.08 -0.79 4.46
CA ASP A 27 12.83 -0.32 3.09
C ASP A 27 13.59 -1.14 2.04
N LEU A 28 14.72 -1.72 2.43
CA LEU A 28 15.43 -2.71 1.62
C LEU A 28 14.50 -3.80 1.08
N PHE A 29 13.62 -4.34 1.92
CA PHE A 29 12.72 -5.43 1.52
C PHE A 29 11.63 -4.96 0.56
N TYR A 30 11.16 -3.72 0.70
CA TYR A 30 10.25 -3.13 -0.27
C TYR A 30 10.91 -3.01 -1.64
N ARG A 31 12.15 -2.53 -1.70
CA ARG A 31 12.91 -2.42 -2.97
C ARG A 31 13.18 -3.79 -3.60
N VAL A 32 13.54 -4.79 -2.79
CA VAL A 32 13.74 -6.18 -3.25
C VAL A 32 12.44 -6.75 -3.82
N ALA A 33 11.31 -6.60 -3.11
CA ALA A 33 10.03 -7.09 -3.58
C ALA A 33 9.59 -6.41 -4.89
N ARG A 34 9.85 -5.11 -5.03
CA ARG A 34 9.55 -4.35 -6.25
C ARG A 34 10.39 -4.83 -7.44
N ASP A 35 11.71 -5.00 -7.25
CA ASP A 35 12.59 -5.52 -8.31
C ASP A 35 12.18 -6.94 -8.71
N LEU A 36 11.89 -7.80 -7.73
CA LEU A 36 11.44 -9.16 -7.97
C LEU A 36 10.14 -9.20 -8.77
N LEU A 37 9.16 -8.38 -8.37
CA LEU A 37 7.86 -8.27 -9.05
C LEU A 37 8.02 -7.80 -10.50
N GLU A 38 8.82 -6.76 -10.75
CA GLU A 38 9.06 -6.25 -12.10
C GLU A 38 9.71 -7.31 -12.99
N ARG A 39 10.72 -8.04 -12.47
CA ARG A 39 11.37 -9.14 -13.20
C ARG A 39 10.43 -10.30 -13.50
N THR A 40 9.59 -10.67 -12.52
CA THR A 40 8.60 -11.74 -12.70
C THR A 40 7.60 -11.36 -13.79
N LEU A 41 7.08 -10.13 -13.76
CA LEU A 41 6.16 -9.64 -14.79
C LEU A 41 6.79 -9.55 -16.19
N ALA A 42 8.10 -9.28 -16.24
CA ALA A 42 8.86 -9.28 -17.50
C ALA A 42 9.28 -10.68 -17.99
N GLY A 43 8.93 -11.74 -17.25
CA GLY A 43 9.38 -13.11 -17.56
C GLY A 43 10.89 -13.33 -17.38
N GLN A 44 11.52 -12.51 -16.52
CA GLN A 44 12.97 -12.53 -16.27
C GLN A 44 13.32 -13.15 -14.91
N SER A 45 12.39 -13.85 -14.29
CA SER A 45 12.56 -14.48 -12.97
C SER A 45 11.77 -15.78 -12.92
N ASP A 46 12.31 -16.78 -12.24
CA ASP A 46 11.60 -18.04 -11.91
C ASP A 46 10.71 -17.90 -10.67
N PHE A 47 10.75 -16.74 -9.99
CA PHE A 47 9.88 -16.46 -8.86
C PHE A 47 8.46 -16.08 -9.32
N THR A 48 7.47 -16.34 -8.44
CA THR A 48 6.08 -16.01 -8.67
C THR A 48 5.74 -14.62 -8.13
N LEU A 49 4.59 -14.06 -8.53
CA LEU A 49 4.05 -12.83 -7.94
C LEU A 49 3.75 -12.99 -6.45
N THR A 50 3.28 -14.18 -6.06
CA THR A 50 3.03 -14.57 -4.67
C THR A 50 4.28 -14.46 -3.82
N GLU A 51 5.43 -14.95 -4.31
CA GLU A 51 6.71 -14.85 -3.61
C GLU A 51 7.19 -13.39 -3.48
N ALA A 52 7.03 -12.57 -4.51
CA ALA A 52 7.34 -11.15 -4.44
C ALA A 52 6.48 -10.41 -3.39
N VAL A 53 5.19 -10.69 -3.35
CA VAL A 53 4.26 -10.13 -2.33
C VAL A 53 4.62 -10.65 -0.94
N ALA A 54 4.98 -11.94 -0.80
CA ALA A 54 5.38 -12.55 0.45
C ALA A 54 6.55 -11.84 1.13
N VAL A 55 7.53 -11.35 0.37
CA VAL A 55 8.66 -10.56 0.91
C VAL A 55 8.18 -9.34 1.67
N VAL A 56 7.22 -8.58 1.11
CA VAL A 56 6.65 -7.41 1.78
C VAL A 56 5.83 -7.81 2.99
N LEU A 57 4.98 -8.82 2.87
CA LEU A 57 4.10 -9.26 3.94
C LEU A 57 4.89 -9.75 5.16
N LEU A 58 5.91 -10.58 4.97
CA LEU A 58 6.71 -11.12 6.07
C LEU A 58 7.60 -10.07 6.74
N THR A 59 7.97 -9.02 6.04
CA THR A 59 8.87 -7.99 6.57
C THR A 59 8.13 -6.77 7.09
N TRP A 60 7.18 -6.23 6.33
CA TRP A 60 6.46 -5.00 6.66
C TRP A 60 5.12 -5.23 7.37
N ASN A 61 4.57 -6.46 7.27
CA ASN A 61 3.34 -6.85 7.98
C ASN A 61 3.59 -7.96 9.03
N ARG A 62 4.85 -8.12 9.48
CA ARG A 62 5.27 -9.17 10.41
C ARG A 62 4.37 -9.32 11.63
N ARG A 63 3.90 -8.19 12.21
CA ARG A 63 3.03 -8.21 13.39
C ARG A 63 1.72 -8.95 13.17
N PHE A 64 1.23 -9.02 11.95
CA PHE A 64 0.05 -9.80 11.58
C PHE A 64 0.31 -11.29 11.77
N TYR A 65 1.44 -11.81 11.31
CA TYR A 65 1.75 -13.24 11.31
C TYR A 65 2.22 -13.82 12.65
N ILE A 66 2.52 -12.98 13.64
CA ILE A 66 2.91 -13.44 14.99
C ILE A 66 1.75 -13.39 15.98
N ARG A 67 0.55 -12.95 15.59
CA ARG A 67 -0.64 -12.89 16.45
C ARG A 67 -1.36 -14.24 16.43
N LYS A 68 -1.95 -14.61 17.57
CA LYS A 68 -2.68 -15.89 17.70
C LYS A 68 -4.02 -15.92 16.96
N ASP A 69 -4.59 -14.75 16.67
CA ASP A 69 -5.90 -14.55 16.03
C ASP A 69 -5.82 -14.32 14.51
N THR A 70 -4.64 -14.49 13.93
CA THR A 70 -4.38 -14.30 12.51
C THR A 70 -3.84 -15.59 11.88
N PRO A 71 -3.97 -15.78 10.55
CA PRO A 71 -3.38 -16.92 9.87
C PRO A 71 -1.87 -17.02 10.12
N ALA A 72 -1.38 -18.24 10.24
CA ALA A 72 0.06 -18.49 10.13
C ALA A 72 0.49 -18.25 8.67
N PHE A 73 1.75 -17.91 8.46
CA PHE A 73 2.31 -17.90 7.12
C PHE A 73 2.75 -19.33 6.76
N ASP A 74 1.81 -20.14 6.33
CA ASP A 74 1.98 -21.54 5.96
C ASP A 74 1.58 -21.79 4.48
N ALA A 75 1.64 -23.02 4.04
CA ALA A 75 1.34 -23.40 2.65
C ALA A 75 -0.09 -23.04 2.24
N GLN A 76 -1.06 -23.14 3.16
CA GLN A 76 -2.44 -22.77 2.85
C GLN A 76 -2.56 -21.26 2.66
N HIS A 77 -1.90 -20.45 3.50
CA HIS A 77 -1.94 -19.01 3.37
C HIS A 77 -1.23 -18.52 2.08
N VAL A 78 -0.16 -19.21 1.67
CA VAL A 78 0.50 -18.94 0.37
C VAL A 78 -0.45 -19.24 -0.78
N ALA A 79 -1.18 -20.36 -0.73
CA ALA A 79 -2.19 -20.70 -1.73
C ALA A 79 -3.35 -19.68 -1.75
N ASP A 80 -3.80 -19.20 -0.58
CA ASP A 80 -4.83 -18.15 -0.50
C ASP A 80 -4.38 -16.84 -1.16
N ILE A 81 -3.09 -16.49 -1.05
CA ILE A 81 -2.52 -15.32 -1.74
C ILE A 81 -2.46 -15.55 -3.25
N ASP A 82 -2.05 -16.73 -3.67
CA ASP A 82 -1.99 -17.12 -5.09
C ASP A 82 -3.37 -17.02 -5.73
N ASP A 83 -4.40 -17.60 -5.10
CA ASP A 83 -5.79 -17.50 -5.52
C ASP A 83 -6.31 -16.05 -5.62
N LEU A 84 -5.87 -15.16 -4.72
CA LEU A 84 -6.19 -13.72 -4.82
C LEU A 84 -5.57 -13.09 -6.06
N LEU A 85 -4.29 -13.37 -6.32
CA LEU A 85 -3.57 -12.82 -7.46
C LEU A 85 -4.13 -13.32 -8.78
N ASP A 86 -4.50 -14.59 -8.87
CA ASP A 86 -5.14 -15.18 -10.04
C ASP A 86 -6.52 -14.57 -10.29
N ARG A 87 -7.35 -14.46 -9.24
CA ARG A 87 -8.70 -13.91 -9.34
C ARG A 87 -8.73 -12.46 -9.79
N HIS A 88 -7.77 -11.66 -9.35
CA HIS A 88 -7.73 -10.22 -9.57
C HIS A 88 -6.66 -9.79 -10.58
N GLY A 89 -6.00 -10.73 -11.26
CA GLY A 89 -4.86 -10.48 -12.16
C GLY A 89 -5.13 -9.40 -13.20
N ASP A 90 -6.26 -9.49 -13.90
CA ASP A 90 -6.64 -8.50 -14.94
C ASP A 90 -6.86 -7.09 -14.36
N ALA A 91 -7.55 -7.01 -13.23
CA ALA A 91 -7.79 -5.73 -12.55
C ALA A 91 -6.47 -5.11 -12.04
N LEU A 92 -5.61 -5.92 -11.45
CA LEU A 92 -4.29 -5.48 -10.98
C LEU A 92 -3.39 -5.02 -12.13
N ALA A 93 -3.40 -5.74 -13.26
CA ALA A 93 -2.67 -5.33 -14.47
C ALA A 93 -3.18 -3.98 -14.99
N ALA A 94 -4.51 -3.78 -15.06
CA ALA A 94 -5.09 -2.52 -15.48
C ALA A 94 -4.74 -1.36 -14.54
N TYR A 95 -4.76 -1.56 -13.22
CA TYR A 95 -4.40 -0.53 -12.24
C TYR A 95 -2.89 -0.23 -12.22
N ARG A 96 -2.04 -1.18 -12.59
CA ARG A 96 -0.59 -0.95 -12.69
C ARG A 96 -0.22 0.11 -13.73
N GLU A 97 -0.99 0.19 -14.81
CA GLU A 97 -0.79 1.17 -15.88
C GLU A 97 -1.34 2.56 -15.52
N ARG A 98 -2.07 2.66 -14.42
CA ARG A 98 -2.72 3.91 -13.97
C ARG A 98 -1.94 4.56 -12.84
N SER A 99 -2.19 5.85 -12.64
CA SER A 99 -1.81 6.57 -11.43
C SER A 99 -3.04 6.91 -10.59
N ILE A 100 -2.84 7.18 -9.31
CA ILE A 100 -3.91 7.58 -8.40
C ILE A 100 -4.61 8.88 -8.87
N ALA A 101 -3.93 9.74 -9.62
CA ALA A 101 -4.52 10.94 -10.21
C ALA A 101 -5.68 10.61 -11.18
N SER A 102 -5.66 9.41 -11.77
CA SER A 102 -6.71 8.93 -12.67
C SER A 102 -7.88 8.23 -11.96
N LEU A 103 -7.86 8.12 -10.62
CA LEU A 103 -8.94 7.53 -9.83
C LEU A 103 -10.25 8.28 -10.06
N ARG A 104 -11.35 7.57 -10.30
CA ARG A 104 -12.69 8.09 -10.56
C ARG A 104 -13.71 7.40 -9.68
N ASP A 105 -14.87 8.00 -9.51
CA ASP A 105 -15.95 7.43 -8.70
C ASP A 105 -16.42 6.06 -9.23
N ASP A 106 -16.35 5.83 -10.53
CA ASP A 106 -16.66 4.56 -11.16
C ASP A 106 -15.70 3.41 -10.77
N ASP A 107 -14.54 3.74 -10.22
CA ASP A 107 -13.57 2.74 -9.71
C ASP A 107 -13.98 2.18 -8.33
N GLU A 108 -14.85 2.86 -7.58
CA GLU A 108 -15.22 2.50 -6.20
C GLU A 108 -15.62 1.04 -6.05
N PRO A 109 -16.58 0.49 -6.81
CA PRO A 109 -17.03 -0.89 -6.62
C PRO A 109 -15.91 -1.91 -6.84
N VAL A 110 -15.03 -1.66 -7.81
CA VAL A 110 -13.92 -2.57 -8.12
C VAL A 110 -12.83 -2.48 -7.06
N VAL A 111 -12.44 -1.26 -6.66
CA VAL A 111 -11.41 -1.03 -5.63
C VAL A 111 -11.87 -1.57 -4.28
N GLU A 112 -13.14 -1.35 -3.89
CA GLU A 112 -13.70 -1.88 -2.65
C GLU A 112 -13.75 -3.41 -2.65
N SER A 113 -14.24 -4.03 -3.73
CA SER A 113 -14.29 -5.49 -3.84
C SER A 113 -12.90 -6.11 -3.79
N LEU A 114 -11.95 -5.56 -4.53
CA LEU A 114 -10.56 -6.01 -4.54
C LEU A 114 -9.92 -5.85 -3.15
N PHE A 115 -10.10 -4.70 -2.51
CA PHE A 115 -9.56 -4.47 -1.18
C PHE A 115 -10.19 -5.39 -0.13
N ASP A 116 -11.51 -5.63 -0.19
CA ASP A 116 -12.22 -6.52 0.74
C ASP A 116 -11.67 -7.96 0.68
N ASP A 117 -11.47 -8.49 -0.53
CA ASP A 117 -10.90 -9.82 -0.72
C ASP A 117 -9.47 -9.92 -0.15
N PHE A 118 -8.63 -8.93 -0.43
CA PHE A 118 -7.28 -8.85 0.15
C PHE A 118 -7.30 -8.64 1.67
N ASP A 119 -8.20 -7.80 2.20
CA ASP A 119 -8.35 -7.58 3.65
C ASP A 119 -8.76 -8.86 4.38
N ARG A 120 -9.63 -9.68 3.79
CA ARG A 120 -10.05 -10.97 4.35
C ARG A 120 -8.88 -11.95 4.54
N VAL A 121 -7.92 -11.94 3.65
CA VAL A 121 -6.75 -12.83 3.70
C VAL A 121 -5.60 -12.22 4.50
N LEU A 122 -5.24 -10.97 4.23
CA LEU A 122 -4.01 -10.32 4.68
C LEU A 122 -4.21 -9.34 5.85
N GLY A 123 -5.46 -9.04 6.22
CA GLY A 123 -5.80 -7.93 7.10
C GLY A 123 -5.61 -6.56 6.43
N PRO A 124 -6.17 -5.49 7.00
CA PRO A 124 -6.28 -4.20 6.31
C PRO A 124 -4.92 -3.56 5.98
N VAL A 125 -3.92 -3.76 6.82
CA VAL A 125 -2.56 -3.26 6.59
C VAL A 125 -1.82 -4.10 5.55
N GLY A 126 -1.99 -5.42 5.59
CA GLY A 126 -1.41 -6.34 4.61
C GLY A 126 -1.99 -6.12 3.22
N ALA A 127 -3.30 -5.94 3.12
CA ALA A 127 -4.01 -5.64 1.88
C ALA A 127 -3.45 -4.37 1.20
N ALA A 128 -3.37 -3.25 1.92
CA ALA A 128 -2.82 -2.01 1.37
C ALA A 128 -1.37 -2.17 0.90
N LYS A 129 -0.55 -2.91 1.64
CA LYS A 129 0.85 -3.15 1.27
C LYS A 129 0.99 -4.05 0.04
N ALA A 130 0.21 -5.12 -0.04
CA ALA A 130 0.19 -6.01 -1.20
C ALA A 130 -0.29 -5.26 -2.46
N LEU A 131 -1.39 -4.55 -2.37
CA LEU A 131 -1.93 -3.75 -3.48
C LEU A 131 -0.95 -2.67 -3.94
N HIS A 132 -0.31 -1.97 -3.00
CA HIS A 132 0.68 -0.96 -3.35
C HIS A 132 1.89 -1.56 -4.07
N VAL A 133 2.44 -2.68 -3.61
CA VAL A 133 3.59 -3.28 -4.30
C VAL A 133 3.21 -3.78 -5.69
N LEU A 134 1.98 -4.24 -5.88
CA LEU A 134 1.45 -4.71 -7.16
C LEU A 134 1.16 -3.57 -8.15
N ALA A 135 0.65 -2.43 -7.68
CA ALA A 135 0.37 -1.25 -8.50
C ALA A 135 0.71 0.05 -7.74
N PRO A 136 2.01 0.39 -7.61
CA PRO A 136 2.53 1.40 -6.68
C PRO A 136 2.21 2.85 -7.05
N ARG A 137 1.78 3.08 -8.27
CA ARG A 137 1.32 4.40 -8.71
C ARG A 137 -0.16 4.64 -8.41
N PHE A 138 -0.91 3.56 -8.14
CA PHE A 138 -2.35 3.63 -8.00
C PHE A 138 -2.82 3.41 -6.56
N PHE A 139 -2.40 2.35 -5.89
CA PHE A 139 -2.87 2.01 -4.55
C PHE A 139 -2.04 2.69 -3.46
N ALA A 140 -2.73 3.46 -2.62
CA ALA A 140 -2.11 4.17 -1.50
C ALA A 140 -1.77 3.21 -0.34
N LEU A 141 -0.65 3.50 0.34
CA LEU A 141 -0.28 2.80 1.57
C LEU A 141 -1.01 3.38 2.79
N TRP A 142 -1.28 2.52 3.74
CA TRP A 142 -1.55 2.89 5.13
C TRP A 142 -1.02 1.82 6.08
N ASP A 143 -0.77 2.21 7.30
CA ASP A 143 -0.70 1.31 8.44
C ASP A 143 -1.65 1.80 9.55
N ARG A 144 -1.76 1.05 10.66
CA ARG A 144 -2.69 1.44 11.73
C ARG A 144 -2.36 2.80 12.34
N PRO A 145 -1.10 3.13 12.73
CA PRO A 145 -0.75 4.46 13.22
C PRO A 145 -1.03 5.59 12.21
N ILE A 146 -0.77 5.39 10.94
CA ILE A 146 -1.06 6.35 9.87
C ILE A 146 -2.58 6.57 9.77
N ALA A 147 -3.36 5.50 9.69
CA ALA A 147 -4.82 5.58 9.62
C ALA A 147 -5.40 6.29 10.85
N GLU A 148 -4.99 5.91 12.07
CA GLU A 148 -5.43 6.52 13.32
C GLU A 148 -5.02 8.00 13.42
N GLY A 149 -3.79 8.35 13.03
CA GLY A 149 -3.30 9.73 12.96
C GLY A 149 -4.12 10.59 12.01
N ALA A 150 -4.64 9.98 10.97
CA ALA A 150 -5.59 10.59 10.06
C ALA A 150 -7.06 10.49 10.53
N GLY A 151 -7.36 9.96 11.72
CA GLY A 151 -8.70 9.78 12.30
C GLY A 151 -9.49 8.63 11.67
N VAL A 152 -8.84 7.69 10.96
CA VAL A 152 -9.44 6.47 10.43
C VAL A 152 -9.15 5.31 11.37
N TYR A 153 -10.18 4.75 11.95
CA TYR A 153 -10.05 3.62 12.87
C TYR A 153 -10.33 2.32 12.11
N LEU A 154 -9.27 1.55 11.88
CA LEU A 154 -9.36 0.28 11.16
C LEU A 154 -10.18 -0.74 11.94
N GLY A 155 -11.21 -1.28 11.32
CA GLY A 155 -12.10 -2.29 11.85
C GLY A 155 -11.51 -3.70 11.83
N LYS A 156 -12.39 -4.69 11.95
CA LYS A 156 -12.04 -6.10 11.79
C LYS A 156 -11.65 -6.39 10.34
N ARG A 157 -10.92 -7.49 10.15
CA ARG A 157 -10.58 -8.03 8.85
C ARG A 157 -11.84 -8.24 7.99
N GLY A 158 -11.80 -7.84 6.72
CA GLY A 158 -12.92 -7.89 5.78
C GLY A 158 -14.01 -6.84 6.04
N THR A 159 -13.71 -5.70 6.71
CA THR A 159 -14.69 -4.64 6.97
C THR A 159 -14.17 -3.24 6.66
N ASN A 160 -13.04 -3.12 5.96
CA ASN A 160 -12.33 -1.85 5.81
C ASN A 160 -12.36 -1.27 4.39
N ALA A 161 -13.03 -1.92 3.43
CA ALA A 161 -13.01 -1.54 2.03
C ALA A 161 -13.45 -0.08 1.80
N HIS A 162 -14.61 0.33 2.36
CA HIS A 162 -15.09 1.71 2.26
C HIS A 162 -14.18 2.74 2.95
N LEU A 163 -13.46 2.34 4.02
CA LEU A 163 -12.46 3.21 4.66
C LEU A 163 -11.25 3.38 3.74
N TYR A 164 -10.85 2.28 3.08
CA TYR A 164 -9.75 2.31 2.13
C TYR A 164 -10.09 3.14 0.89
N TRP A 165 -11.31 3.02 0.35
CA TRP A 165 -11.77 3.88 -0.75
C TRP A 165 -11.65 5.36 -0.40
N ARG A 166 -12.14 5.76 0.77
CA ARG A 166 -12.01 7.14 1.26
C ARG A 166 -10.55 7.57 1.45
N TRP A 167 -9.70 6.65 1.88
CA TRP A 167 -8.26 6.88 1.97
C TRP A 167 -7.64 7.14 0.59
N MET A 168 -8.00 6.35 -0.40
CA MET A 168 -7.59 6.53 -1.79
C MET A 168 -7.98 7.91 -2.34
N LEU A 169 -9.25 8.33 -2.13
CA LEU A 169 -9.74 9.65 -2.56
C LEU A 169 -8.95 10.78 -1.90
N ARG A 170 -8.67 10.67 -0.60
CA ARG A 170 -7.86 11.64 0.13
C ARG A 170 -6.44 11.72 -0.42
N THR A 171 -5.78 10.59 -0.56
CA THR A 171 -4.40 10.55 -1.07
C THR A 171 -4.33 11.04 -2.52
N ARG A 172 -5.37 10.77 -3.32
CA ARG A 172 -5.49 11.38 -4.65
C ARG A 172 -5.51 12.90 -4.58
N ALA A 173 -6.30 13.49 -3.69
CA ALA A 173 -6.36 14.94 -3.54
C ALA A 173 -4.98 15.51 -3.13
N GLU A 174 -4.31 14.91 -2.16
CA GLU A 174 -2.94 15.28 -1.75
C GLU A 174 -1.96 15.19 -2.93
N CYS A 175 -2.02 14.13 -3.75
CA CYS A 175 -1.17 13.99 -4.94
C CYS A 175 -1.42 15.09 -5.97
N LEU A 176 -2.69 15.44 -6.21
CA LEU A 176 -3.05 16.49 -7.17
C LEU A 176 -2.59 17.87 -6.69
N ASP A 177 -2.76 18.18 -5.42
CA ASP A 177 -2.33 19.43 -4.81
C ASP A 177 -0.79 19.60 -4.83
N LEU A 178 -0.05 18.49 -4.81
CA LEU A 178 1.41 18.44 -4.96
C LEU A 178 1.89 18.54 -6.43
N GLY A 179 1.01 18.68 -7.41
CA GLY A 179 1.37 18.68 -8.85
C GLY A 179 1.45 17.29 -9.48
N GLY A 180 1.15 16.23 -8.72
CA GLY A 180 1.10 14.86 -9.22
C GLY A 180 2.45 14.30 -9.67
N GLU A 181 2.41 13.25 -10.50
CA GLU A 181 3.60 12.59 -11.04
C GLU A 181 4.39 13.49 -12.02
N ALA A 182 3.77 14.53 -12.58
CA ALA A 182 4.47 15.49 -13.45
C ALA A 182 5.60 16.22 -12.70
N GLU A 183 5.38 16.51 -11.42
CA GLU A 183 6.37 17.17 -10.55
C GLU A 183 7.30 16.15 -9.86
N TRP A 184 6.76 15.02 -9.42
CA TRP A 184 7.42 14.10 -8.48
C TRP A 184 7.82 12.74 -9.08
N GLY A 185 7.35 12.44 -10.30
CA GLY A 185 7.54 11.13 -10.92
C GLY A 185 6.74 10.02 -10.25
N VAL A 186 7.07 8.79 -10.61
CA VAL A 186 6.33 7.57 -10.22
C VAL A 186 6.39 7.22 -8.73
N GLY A 187 7.20 7.89 -7.95
CA GLY A 187 7.42 7.60 -6.53
C GLY A 187 6.57 8.43 -5.56
N LEU A 188 5.66 9.29 -6.02
CA LEU A 188 4.94 10.25 -5.17
C LEU A 188 4.13 9.57 -4.06
N LEU A 189 3.39 8.49 -4.35
CA LEU A 189 2.64 7.74 -3.33
C LEU A 189 3.54 7.20 -2.22
N LYS A 190 4.73 6.71 -2.57
CA LYS A 190 5.70 6.23 -1.58
C LYS A 190 6.26 7.39 -0.73
N ARG A 191 6.50 8.56 -1.31
CA ARG A 191 6.95 9.75 -0.57
C ARG A 191 5.89 10.25 0.43
N ILE A 192 4.61 10.22 0.06
CA ILE A 192 3.51 10.55 0.96
C ILE A 192 3.44 9.53 2.11
N ASP A 193 3.62 8.23 1.81
CA ASP A 193 3.70 7.19 2.85
C ASP A 193 4.87 7.41 3.81
N GLU A 194 6.05 7.75 3.30
CA GLU A 194 7.24 8.05 4.11
C GLU A 194 7.01 9.23 5.06
N LEU A 195 6.37 10.30 4.58
CA LEU A 195 5.96 11.42 5.41
C LEU A 195 4.98 11.00 6.51
N ASN A 196 3.93 10.27 6.14
CA ASN A 196 2.95 9.77 7.08
C ASN A 196 3.58 8.80 8.11
N TYR A 197 4.49 7.95 7.67
CA TYR A 197 5.22 7.02 8.54
C TYR A 197 6.11 7.77 9.54
N CYS A 198 6.87 8.77 9.08
CA CYS A 198 7.71 9.62 9.95
C CYS A 198 6.88 10.41 10.95
N SER A 199 5.70 10.90 10.54
CA SER A 199 4.82 11.70 11.39
C SER A 199 4.03 10.89 12.40
N PHE A 200 3.46 9.75 11.99
CA PHE A 200 2.48 9.02 12.82
C PHE A 200 3.02 7.72 13.41
N THR A 201 3.98 7.07 12.75
CA THR A 201 4.49 5.76 13.19
C THR A 201 5.73 5.90 14.03
N ILE A 202 6.79 6.56 13.54
CA ILE A 202 8.01 6.76 14.33
C ILE A 202 8.07 8.11 15.05
N LYS A 203 7.25 9.08 14.67
CA LYS A 203 7.07 10.38 15.34
C LYS A 203 8.36 11.18 15.45
N VAL A 204 9.05 11.35 14.35
CA VAL A 204 10.30 12.13 14.22
C VAL A 204 10.11 13.44 13.44
N MET A 205 8.87 13.72 12.99
CA MET A 205 8.42 14.97 12.38
C MET A 205 7.38 15.67 13.24
#